data_816f6a6fb983ffea6b75dd23b6749e84
#
_entry.id   816f6a6fb983ffea6b75dd23b6749e84
#
_cell.length_a   1.000
_cell.length_b   1.000
_cell.length_c   1.000
_cell.angle_alpha   90.00
_cell.angle_beta   90.00
_cell.angle_gamma   90.00
#
_symmetry.space_group_name_H-M   'P 1'
#
loop_
_entity.id
_entity.type
_entity.pdbx_description
1 polymer ?
#
loop_
_entity_poly.entity_id
_entity_poly.type
_entity_poly.pdbx_seq_one_letter_code
_entity_poly.pdbx_strand_id
1 'polypeptide(L)'
;MSAIFAIAVCLMLCYDSHMVTRLKAYKFRIYPDTAQRQQLAIEFGNNRFVWNRCLDLRQKAYEADQTCHNYVSLNRLVTEWKHGEFPWLADSVAACLTQTLIDQDKAFQHFFRRVKAGQKPGYPRFKSRHGKQAVRYQLDQRQIDRTYQAGEFLKLPKLGAVKVRWSQMPAGVPKMATVSRDPCGRYFVSFACEVEIQPLPLTGKTVGLDLGIKDVMVSWDGEQAVKSGNPRHLKRRLKHLKRQQRRLSRMTKGSHRRHKQRVKVARIHAHIAAMRADFLHKTTTAIVKSADVIALEDLNVAGMVKNHCLAGAIADVGMGEFRRQIEYKAAWYGRTVVVVDRWFPSSKTCSSCGAYQSKMPLSVRDWTCPDCGIRHDRDANAAKNIRMWATAGEAGIARGGSKNLLSHVLSTPGETRTEEMPIERGWTARKAE
;
A
#
# COMPACT_ATOMS: atom_id res chain seq x y z
N MET A 1 -33.71 29.02 27.50
CA MET A 1 -33.55 27.74 26.74
C MET A 1 -33.59 27.91 25.22
N SER A 2 -33.02 29.00 24.66
CA SER A 2 -33.18 29.25 23.22
C SER A 2 -31.88 29.33 22.41
N ALA A 3 -30.74 29.69 22.99
CA ALA A 3 -29.49 29.88 22.24
C ALA A 3 -28.68 28.58 22.03
N ILE A 4 -28.75 27.62 22.96
CA ILE A 4 -28.02 26.36 22.87
C ILE A 4 -28.66 25.43 21.86
N PHE A 5 -29.98 25.46 21.71
CA PHE A 5 -30.72 24.70 20.72
C PHE A 5 -30.48 25.20 19.28
N ALA A 6 -30.35 26.53 19.11
CA ALA A 6 -30.06 27.14 17.81
C ALA A 6 -28.63 26.82 17.33
N ILE A 7 -27.64 26.80 18.24
CA ILE A 7 -26.26 26.42 17.91
C ILE A 7 -26.15 24.91 17.58
N ALA A 8 -26.87 24.05 18.29
CA ALA A 8 -26.91 22.61 17.99
C ALA A 8 -27.60 22.32 16.64
N VAL A 9 -28.67 23.04 16.31
CA VAL A 9 -29.38 22.93 15.02
C VAL A 9 -28.54 23.53 13.90
N CYS A 10 -27.82 24.66 14.14
CA CYS A 10 -26.91 25.23 13.15
C CYS A 10 -25.68 24.34 12.90
N LEU A 11 -25.15 23.68 13.93
CA LEU A 11 -24.09 22.67 13.78
C LEU A 11 -24.60 21.37 13.09
N MET A 12 -25.86 21.01 13.22
CA MET A 12 -26.48 19.92 12.47
C MET A 12 -26.79 20.29 11.01
N LEU A 13 -27.09 21.56 10.72
CA LEU A 13 -27.39 22.03 9.36
C LEU A 13 -26.13 22.43 8.56
N CYS A 14 -25.01 22.67 9.22
CA CYS A 14 -23.69 22.86 8.57
C CYS A 14 -22.90 21.56 8.36
N TYR A 15 -23.50 20.41 8.56
CA TYR A 15 -22.99 19.14 8.02
C TYR A 15 -23.36 19.09 6.54
N ASP A 16 -22.91 20.10 5.80
CA ASP A 16 -22.80 20.02 4.35
C ASP A 16 -21.96 18.78 4.06
N SER A 17 -22.63 17.74 3.63
CA SER A 17 -22.03 16.50 3.20
C SER A 17 -21.20 16.76 1.95
N HIS A 18 -20.04 17.39 2.10
CA HIS A 18 -19.01 17.32 1.08
C HIS A 18 -18.65 15.84 0.93
N MET A 19 -19.33 15.18 -0.01
CA MET A 19 -19.07 13.79 -0.34
C MET A 19 -17.61 13.66 -0.73
N VAL A 20 -16.83 13.11 0.19
CA VAL A 20 -15.38 12.95 -0.02
C VAL A 20 -15.17 11.75 -0.95
N THR A 21 -14.76 12.03 -2.18
CA THR A 21 -14.37 10.97 -3.11
C THR A 21 -12.98 10.43 -2.77
N ARG A 22 -12.82 9.12 -2.81
CA ARG A 22 -11.53 8.45 -2.58
C ARG A 22 -11.28 7.38 -3.64
N LEU A 23 -10.00 7.20 -3.98
CA LEU A 23 -9.57 6.11 -4.86
C LEU A 23 -9.62 4.78 -4.12
N LYS A 24 -10.39 3.83 -4.65
CA LYS A 24 -10.47 2.46 -4.16
C LYS A 24 -10.02 1.49 -5.25
N ALA A 25 -9.13 0.57 -4.88
CA ALA A 25 -8.62 -0.44 -5.80
C ALA A 25 -9.37 -1.76 -5.62
N TYR A 26 -9.92 -2.30 -6.71
CA TYR A 26 -10.57 -3.61 -6.75
C TYR A 26 -9.71 -4.57 -7.55
N LYS A 27 -9.42 -5.76 -7.02
CA LYS A 27 -8.57 -6.75 -7.68
C LYS A 27 -9.30 -8.08 -7.84
N PHE A 28 -9.40 -8.55 -9.09
CA PHE A 28 -10.10 -9.78 -9.44
C PHE A 28 -9.17 -10.78 -10.12
N ARG A 29 -9.48 -12.05 -9.97
CA ARG A 29 -8.85 -13.13 -10.70
C ARG A 29 -9.43 -13.21 -12.10
N ILE A 30 -8.55 -13.30 -13.12
CA ILE A 30 -8.94 -13.53 -14.52
C ILE A 30 -8.37 -14.86 -15.03
N TYR A 31 -9.05 -15.42 -16.01
CA TYR A 31 -8.72 -16.73 -16.59
C TYR A 31 -8.56 -16.61 -18.10
N PRO A 32 -7.44 -16.04 -18.60
CA PRO A 32 -7.20 -15.92 -20.03
C PRO A 32 -6.97 -17.31 -20.65
N ASP A 33 -7.51 -17.54 -21.85
CA ASP A 33 -7.23 -18.69 -22.68
C ASP A 33 -5.81 -18.70 -23.25
N THR A 34 -5.47 -19.62 -24.13
CA THR A 34 -4.11 -19.73 -24.68
C THR A 34 -3.74 -18.54 -25.56
N ALA A 35 -4.64 -18.11 -26.45
CA ALA A 35 -4.42 -16.96 -27.33
C ALA A 35 -4.28 -15.67 -26.53
N GLN A 36 -5.16 -15.47 -25.56
CA GLN A 36 -5.12 -14.31 -24.64
C GLN A 36 -3.84 -14.30 -23.78
N ARG A 37 -3.31 -15.45 -23.35
CA ARG A 37 -2.02 -15.53 -22.65
C ARG A 37 -0.86 -15.16 -23.55
N GLN A 38 -0.89 -15.54 -24.82
CA GLN A 38 0.10 -15.13 -25.81
C GLN A 38 0.05 -13.62 -26.04
N GLN A 39 -1.13 -13.05 -26.25
CA GLN A 39 -1.30 -11.61 -26.39
C GLN A 39 -0.82 -10.84 -25.13
N LEU A 40 -1.15 -11.30 -23.94
CA LEU A 40 -0.65 -10.70 -22.69
C LEU A 40 0.88 -10.83 -22.54
N ALA A 41 1.49 -11.91 -23.06
CA ALA A 41 2.94 -12.04 -23.05
C ALA A 41 3.61 -11.02 -23.98
N ILE A 42 3.02 -10.77 -25.15
CA ILE A 42 3.42 -9.70 -26.09
C ILE A 42 3.29 -8.33 -25.40
N GLU A 43 2.12 -8.03 -24.82
CA GLU A 43 1.89 -6.77 -24.11
C GLU A 43 2.93 -6.54 -23.00
N PHE A 44 3.20 -7.53 -22.14
CA PHE A 44 4.22 -7.42 -21.10
C PHE A 44 5.63 -7.25 -21.67
N GLY A 45 5.92 -7.91 -22.80
CA GLY A 45 7.19 -7.83 -23.50
C GLY A 45 7.44 -6.44 -24.06
N ASN A 46 6.49 -5.94 -24.86
CA ASN A 46 6.58 -4.67 -25.56
C ASN A 46 6.61 -3.48 -24.59
N ASN A 47 5.76 -3.49 -23.56
CA ASN A 47 5.77 -2.45 -22.53
C ASN A 47 7.10 -2.44 -21.73
N ARG A 48 7.72 -3.59 -21.49
CA ARG A 48 9.04 -3.67 -20.89
C ARG A 48 10.13 -3.15 -21.81
N PHE A 49 10.06 -3.49 -23.10
CA PHE A 49 11.00 -3.00 -24.10
C PHE A 49 10.96 -1.48 -24.20
N VAL A 50 9.77 -0.91 -24.38
CA VAL A 50 9.57 0.56 -24.45
C VAL A 50 10.10 1.23 -23.18
N TRP A 51 9.77 0.71 -21.99
CA TRP A 51 10.31 1.25 -20.75
C TRP A 51 11.84 1.26 -20.74
N ASN A 52 12.47 0.16 -21.11
CA ASN A 52 13.92 0.01 -21.03
C ASN A 52 14.61 0.85 -22.09
N ARG A 53 14.12 0.82 -23.34
CA ARG A 53 14.70 1.61 -24.45
C ARG A 53 14.62 3.11 -24.18
N CYS A 54 13.46 3.59 -23.70
CA CYS A 54 13.27 4.98 -23.36
C CYS A 54 14.10 5.41 -22.13
N LEU A 55 14.31 4.51 -21.17
CA LEU A 55 15.18 4.79 -20.03
C LEU A 55 16.64 4.93 -20.48
N ASP A 56 17.12 4.03 -21.34
CA ASP A 56 18.47 4.10 -21.93
C ASP A 56 18.67 5.39 -22.74
N LEU A 57 17.69 5.77 -23.57
CA LEU A 57 17.72 7.02 -24.32
C LEU A 57 17.81 8.25 -23.40
N ARG A 58 16.98 8.31 -22.37
CA ARG A 58 17.03 9.42 -21.38
C ARG A 58 18.38 9.52 -20.68
N GLN A 59 18.99 8.38 -20.35
CA GLN A 59 20.31 8.37 -19.72
C GLN A 59 21.37 8.88 -20.67
N LYS A 60 21.40 8.36 -21.90
CA LYS A 60 22.39 8.76 -22.92
C LYS A 60 22.25 10.22 -23.34
N ALA A 61 21.03 10.71 -23.54
CA ALA A 61 20.79 12.11 -23.89
C ALA A 61 21.23 13.06 -22.77
N TYR A 62 20.96 12.69 -21.52
CA TYR A 62 21.41 13.49 -20.39
C TYR A 62 22.94 13.48 -20.22
N GLU A 63 23.59 12.34 -20.48
CA GLU A 63 25.07 12.22 -20.42
C GLU A 63 25.76 12.98 -21.58
N ALA A 64 25.13 13.03 -22.76
CA ALA A 64 25.71 13.69 -23.93
C ALA A 64 25.56 15.23 -23.89
N ASP A 65 24.37 15.73 -23.66
CA ASP A 65 24.06 17.16 -23.81
C ASP A 65 23.07 17.69 -22.75
N GLN A 66 22.81 16.94 -21.69
CA GLN A 66 21.83 17.22 -20.63
C GLN A 66 20.39 17.37 -21.15
N THR A 67 20.08 16.86 -22.34
CA THR A 67 18.72 16.88 -22.90
C THR A 67 17.78 16.03 -22.07
N CYS A 68 16.62 16.59 -21.73
CA CYS A 68 15.57 15.92 -20.98
C CYS A 68 14.39 15.56 -21.90
N HIS A 69 14.23 14.28 -22.20
CA HIS A 69 13.04 13.80 -22.90
C HIS A 69 11.84 13.69 -21.95
N ASN A 70 10.69 14.21 -22.38
CA ASN A 70 9.39 13.97 -21.70
C ASN A 70 8.62 12.82 -22.37
N TYR A 71 7.47 12.43 -21.82
CA TYR A 71 6.68 11.34 -22.41
C TYR A 71 6.13 11.66 -23.81
N VAL A 72 5.94 12.94 -24.14
CA VAL A 72 5.40 13.35 -25.45
C VAL A 72 6.44 13.12 -26.54
N SER A 73 7.68 13.59 -26.33
CA SER A 73 8.78 13.36 -27.27
C SER A 73 9.08 11.87 -27.46
N LEU A 74 9.11 11.10 -26.36
CA LEU A 74 9.31 9.66 -26.42
C LEU A 74 8.13 8.91 -27.08
N ASN A 75 6.90 9.39 -26.95
CA ASN A 75 5.76 8.77 -27.60
C ASN A 75 5.81 8.95 -29.13
N ARG A 76 6.34 10.08 -29.60
CA ARG A 76 6.61 10.30 -31.04
C ARG A 76 7.64 9.28 -31.54
N LEU A 77 8.76 9.12 -30.85
CA LEU A 77 9.77 8.11 -31.17
C LEU A 77 9.21 6.68 -31.19
N VAL A 78 8.37 6.32 -30.19
CA VAL A 78 7.71 5.00 -30.18
C VAL A 78 6.79 4.82 -31.39
N THR A 79 6.17 5.88 -31.89
CA THR A 79 5.36 5.84 -33.12
C THR A 79 6.23 5.63 -34.35
N GLU A 80 7.36 6.32 -34.45
CA GLU A 80 8.35 6.12 -35.53
C GLU A 80 8.91 4.68 -35.50
N TRP A 81 9.24 4.16 -34.34
CA TRP A 81 9.70 2.76 -34.19
C TRP A 81 8.69 1.72 -34.66
N LYS A 82 7.39 1.97 -34.50
CA LYS A 82 6.34 1.07 -35.02
C LYS A 82 6.29 1.01 -36.53
N HIS A 83 6.63 2.10 -37.22
CA HIS A 83 6.63 2.19 -38.67
C HIS A 83 7.98 1.83 -39.27
N GLY A 84 9.05 1.74 -38.48
CA GLY A 84 10.41 1.46 -38.93
C GLY A 84 11.09 0.31 -38.20
N GLU A 85 11.94 0.66 -37.22
CA GLU A 85 12.90 -0.28 -36.59
C GLU A 85 12.24 -1.45 -35.81
N PHE A 86 11.06 -1.21 -35.18
CA PHE A 86 10.39 -2.21 -34.34
C PHE A 86 8.91 -2.40 -34.67
N PRO A 87 8.56 -2.89 -35.87
CA PRO A 87 7.16 -3.00 -36.32
C PRO A 87 6.29 -3.90 -35.44
N TRP A 88 6.89 -4.86 -34.73
CA TRP A 88 6.19 -5.72 -33.78
C TRP A 88 5.61 -4.99 -32.56
N LEU A 89 6.00 -3.72 -32.31
CA LEU A 89 5.33 -2.88 -31.31
C LEU A 89 3.87 -2.59 -31.66
N ALA A 90 3.51 -2.69 -32.95
CA ALA A 90 2.13 -2.55 -33.40
C ALA A 90 1.22 -3.68 -32.86
N ASP A 91 1.77 -4.83 -32.43
CA ASP A 91 1.01 -5.91 -31.79
C ASP A 91 0.45 -5.53 -30.42
N SER A 92 1.00 -4.50 -29.80
CA SER A 92 0.50 -3.98 -28.52
C SER A 92 -0.55 -2.90 -28.68
N VAL A 93 -1.37 -2.71 -27.66
CA VAL A 93 -2.30 -1.58 -27.56
C VAL A 93 -1.51 -0.29 -27.41
N ALA A 94 -1.68 0.66 -28.33
CA ALA A 94 -0.93 1.93 -28.34
C ALA A 94 -1.06 2.69 -27.00
N ALA A 95 -2.27 2.78 -26.46
CA ALA A 95 -2.52 3.43 -25.17
C ALA A 95 -1.74 2.78 -24.01
N CYS A 96 -1.47 1.46 -24.05
CA CYS A 96 -0.67 0.78 -23.04
C CYS A 96 0.81 1.19 -23.12
N LEU A 97 1.35 1.38 -24.33
CA LEU A 97 2.72 1.85 -24.53
C LEU A 97 2.86 3.30 -24.06
N THR A 98 1.94 4.18 -24.44
CA THR A 98 1.89 5.57 -23.96
C THR A 98 1.78 5.64 -22.44
N GLN A 99 0.93 4.80 -21.82
CA GLN A 99 0.81 4.74 -20.37
C GLN A 99 2.12 4.30 -19.69
N THR A 100 2.92 3.47 -20.36
CA THR A 100 4.25 3.08 -19.86
C THR A 100 5.21 4.27 -19.82
N LEU A 101 5.14 5.17 -20.79
CA LEU A 101 5.94 6.41 -20.82
C LEU A 101 5.50 7.39 -19.73
N ILE A 102 4.20 7.59 -19.57
CA ILE A 102 3.62 8.40 -18.47
C ILE A 102 4.06 7.85 -17.10
N ASP A 103 4.05 6.53 -16.94
CA ASP A 103 4.52 5.90 -15.70
C ASP A 103 6.02 6.13 -15.46
N GLN A 104 6.81 6.19 -16.52
CA GLN A 104 8.24 6.50 -16.45
C GLN A 104 8.46 7.97 -16.06
N ASP A 105 7.71 8.92 -16.63
CA ASP A 105 7.76 10.33 -16.23
C ASP A 105 7.41 10.51 -14.76
N LYS A 106 6.34 9.89 -14.29
CA LYS A 106 5.98 9.89 -12.87
C LYS A 106 7.09 9.32 -11.99
N ALA A 107 7.80 8.28 -12.46
CA ALA A 107 8.93 7.71 -11.71
C ALA A 107 10.09 8.72 -11.59
N PHE A 108 10.39 9.49 -12.63
CA PHE A 108 11.39 10.58 -12.58
C PHE A 108 10.92 11.74 -11.70
N GLN A 109 9.65 12.15 -11.78
CA GLN A 109 9.09 13.18 -10.89
C GLN A 109 9.23 12.77 -9.42
N HIS A 110 8.94 11.50 -9.09
CA HIS A 110 9.14 10.97 -7.75
C HIS A 110 10.61 10.92 -7.33
N PHE A 111 11.52 10.62 -8.26
CA PHE A 111 12.95 10.66 -8.01
C PHE A 111 13.40 12.08 -7.65
N PHE A 112 13.12 13.07 -8.48
CA PHE A 112 13.53 14.46 -8.24
C PHE A 112 12.88 15.04 -6.98
N ARG A 113 11.60 14.76 -6.73
CA ARG A 113 10.93 15.19 -5.48
C ARG A 113 11.65 14.65 -4.24
N ARG A 114 12.09 13.39 -4.24
CA ARG A 114 12.83 12.80 -3.12
C ARG A 114 14.23 13.42 -2.98
N VAL A 115 14.92 13.67 -4.06
CA VAL A 115 16.21 14.37 -4.05
C VAL A 115 16.07 15.75 -3.42
N LYS A 116 15.07 16.53 -3.88
CA LYS A 116 14.79 17.88 -3.32
C LYS A 116 14.42 17.85 -1.84
N ALA A 117 13.74 16.81 -1.39
CA ALA A 117 13.35 16.61 0.01
C ALA A 117 14.46 15.96 0.88
N GLY A 118 15.68 15.77 0.38
CA GLY A 118 16.76 15.11 1.12
C GLY A 118 16.51 13.63 1.44
N GLN A 119 15.50 13.02 0.81
CA GLN A 119 15.15 11.63 1.02
C GLN A 119 16.02 10.71 0.14
N LYS A 120 16.08 9.42 0.50
CA LYS A 120 16.79 8.45 -0.34
C LYS A 120 16.23 8.46 -1.77
N PRO A 121 17.03 8.84 -2.79
CA PRO A 121 16.58 8.86 -4.17
C PRO A 121 16.27 7.44 -4.65
N GLY A 122 15.26 7.32 -5.51
CA GLY A 122 14.86 6.06 -6.11
C GLY A 122 14.89 6.18 -7.63
N TYR A 123 16.09 6.18 -8.23
CA TYR A 123 16.24 6.31 -9.68
C TYR A 123 15.48 5.20 -10.41
N PRO A 124 14.79 5.49 -11.52
CA PRO A 124 14.09 4.49 -12.31
C PRO A 124 15.04 3.39 -12.80
N ARG A 125 14.61 2.12 -12.67
CA ARG A 125 15.45 0.96 -13.02
C ARG A 125 14.93 0.26 -14.26
N PHE A 126 15.83 -0.41 -14.98
CA PHE A 126 15.47 -1.32 -16.05
C PHE A 126 14.55 -2.44 -15.56
N LYS A 127 13.52 -2.75 -16.33
CA LYS A 127 12.57 -3.82 -16.01
C LYS A 127 13.10 -5.15 -16.51
N SER A 128 13.15 -6.15 -15.63
CA SER A 128 13.55 -7.51 -15.96
C SER A 128 12.37 -8.36 -16.45
N ARG A 129 12.63 -9.30 -17.37
CA ARG A 129 11.70 -10.35 -17.78
C ARG A 129 11.20 -11.20 -16.60
N HIS A 130 11.99 -11.30 -15.53
CA HIS A 130 11.66 -12.08 -14.33
C HIS A 130 11.00 -11.24 -13.22
N GLY A 131 10.92 -9.92 -13.41
CA GLY A 131 10.28 -8.99 -12.49
C GLY A 131 8.75 -9.01 -12.59
N LYS A 132 8.13 -7.99 -12.04
CA LYS A 132 6.68 -7.79 -12.08
C LYS A 132 6.19 -7.65 -13.52
N GLN A 133 5.26 -8.51 -13.94
CA GLN A 133 4.60 -8.45 -15.23
C GLN A 133 3.25 -7.76 -15.04
N ALA A 134 3.11 -6.58 -15.57
CA ALA A 134 1.87 -5.80 -15.51
C ALA A 134 1.78 -4.83 -16.69
N VAL A 135 0.58 -4.61 -17.18
CA VAL A 135 0.24 -3.63 -18.22
C VAL A 135 -0.99 -2.86 -17.78
N ARG A 136 -1.06 -1.57 -18.13
CA ARG A 136 -2.17 -0.69 -17.81
C ARG A 136 -2.95 -0.36 -19.07
N TYR A 137 -4.23 -0.65 -19.03
CA TYR A 137 -5.21 -0.26 -20.02
C TYR A 137 -5.91 1.00 -19.52
N GLN A 138 -5.86 2.05 -20.30
CA GLN A 138 -6.71 3.22 -20.07
C GLN A 138 -8.11 2.86 -20.54
N LEU A 139 -9.11 3.11 -19.72
CA LEU A 139 -10.51 2.86 -20.05
C LEU A 139 -11.16 4.20 -20.37
N ASP A 140 -11.75 4.32 -21.56
CA ASP A 140 -12.68 5.39 -21.89
C ASP A 140 -14.11 4.99 -21.50
N GLN A 141 -15.04 5.94 -21.49
CA GLN A 141 -16.43 5.70 -21.11
C GLN A 141 -17.09 4.59 -21.96
N ARG A 142 -16.82 4.55 -23.25
CA ARG A 142 -17.38 3.54 -24.16
C ARG A 142 -16.86 2.13 -23.85
N GLN A 143 -15.63 2.03 -23.42
CA GLN A 143 -15.02 0.75 -23.00
C GLN A 143 -15.55 0.31 -21.64
N ILE A 144 -15.84 1.24 -20.73
CA ILE A 144 -16.41 0.96 -19.41
C ILE A 144 -17.78 0.33 -19.57
N ASP A 145 -18.67 0.94 -20.34
CA ASP A 145 -20.03 0.47 -20.56
C ASP A 145 -20.06 -0.94 -21.16
N ARG A 146 -19.13 -1.22 -22.10
CA ARG A 146 -18.95 -2.55 -22.70
C ARG A 146 -18.29 -3.55 -21.75
N THR A 147 -17.45 -3.09 -20.83
CA THR A 147 -16.66 -3.91 -19.92
C THR A 147 -17.52 -4.53 -18.82
N TYR A 148 -18.50 -3.77 -18.28
CA TYR A 148 -19.32 -4.20 -17.14
C TYR A 148 -20.64 -4.91 -17.53
N GLN A 149 -21.10 -4.77 -18.75
CA GLN A 149 -22.38 -5.36 -19.19
C GLN A 149 -22.32 -6.87 -19.49
N ALA A 150 -21.13 -7.46 -19.50
CA ALA A 150 -20.92 -8.81 -20.02
C ALA A 150 -20.86 -9.91 -18.93
N GLY A 151 -21.49 -9.73 -17.76
CA GLY A 151 -21.61 -10.77 -16.71
C GLY A 151 -20.26 -11.29 -16.23
N GLU A 152 -19.86 -12.54 -16.59
CA GLU A 152 -18.61 -13.15 -16.16
C GLU A 152 -17.35 -12.66 -16.90
N PHE A 153 -17.45 -11.79 -17.90
CA PHE A 153 -16.37 -11.43 -18.79
C PHE A 153 -15.96 -9.97 -18.66
N LEU A 154 -14.68 -9.72 -18.92
CA LEU A 154 -14.06 -8.40 -19.04
C LEU A 154 -13.56 -8.25 -20.49
N LYS A 155 -14.05 -7.28 -21.23
CA LYS A 155 -13.58 -6.99 -22.60
C LYS A 155 -12.48 -5.93 -22.57
N LEU A 156 -11.29 -6.30 -23.06
CA LEU A 156 -10.14 -5.39 -23.19
C LEU A 156 -9.65 -5.32 -24.64
N PRO A 157 -9.11 -4.16 -25.07
CA PRO A 157 -8.57 -4.00 -26.42
C PRO A 157 -7.51 -5.07 -26.75
N LYS A 158 -7.55 -5.61 -27.95
CA LYS A 158 -6.70 -6.72 -28.47
C LYS A 158 -6.73 -8.02 -27.67
N LEU A 159 -7.37 -8.04 -26.52
CA LEU A 159 -7.49 -9.24 -25.68
C LEU A 159 -8.87 -9.90 -25.81
N GLY A 160 -9.89 -9.15 -26.24
CA GLY A 160 -11.27 -9.63 -26.30
C GLY A 160 -11.88 -9.85 -24.93
N ALA A 161 -12.85 -10.77 -24.86
CA ALA A 161 -13.58 -11.08 -23.64
C ALA A 161 -12.82 -12.13 -22.79
N VAL A 162 -12.35 -11.72 -21.62
CA VAL A 162 -11.60 -12.57 -20.68
C VAL A 162 -12.50 -12.95 -19.52
N LYS A 163 -12.55 -14.22 -19.14
CA LYS A 163 -13.33 -14.68 -17.98
C LYS A 163 -12.76 -14.11 -16.67
N VAL A 164 -13.64 -13.50 -15.86
CA VAL A 164 -13.31 -12.88 -14.56
C VAL A 164 -14.11 -13.54 -13.44
N ARG A 165 -13.48 -13.74 -12.31
CA ARG A 165 -14.16 -14.09 -11.07
C ARG A 165 -14.46 -12.81 -10.29
N TRP A 166 -15.66 -12.31 -10.45
CA TRP A 166 -16.17 -11.17 -9.69
C TRP A 166 -16.51 -11.61 -8.26
N SER A 167 -15.77 -11.12 -7.29
CA SER A 167 -16.08 -11.31 -5.86
C SER A 167 -17.04 -10.24 -5.32
N GLN A 168 -17.10 -9.11 -6.01
CA GLN A 168 -17.98 -7.97 -5.77
C GLN A 168 -17.99 -7.11 -7.03
N MET A 169 -19.01 -6.30 -7.24
CA MET A 169 -18.95 -5.28 -8.28
C MET A 169 -18.14 -4.08 -7.78
N PRO A 170 -17.23 -3.51 -8.60
CA PRO A 170 -16.59 -2.27 -8.25
C PRO A 170 -17.61 -1.15 -8.10
N ALA A 171 -17.57 -0.43 -6.99
CA ALA A 171 -18.32 0.82 -6.86
C ALA A 171 -17.56 1.92 -7.61
N GLY A 172 -18.28 2.79 -8.31
CA GLY A 172 -17.70 3.88 -9.09
C GLY A 172 -17.16 3.46 -10.45
N VAL A 173 -16.79 4.44 -11.24
CA VAL A 173 -16.32 4.29 -12.62
C VAL A 173 -14.81 4.05 -12.65
N PRO A 174 -14.32 2.93 -13.21
CA PRO A 174 -12.89 2.69 -13.30
C PRO A 174 -12.26 3.50 -14.43
N LYS A 175 -11.29 4.32 -14.11
CA LYS A 175 -10.50 5.06 -15.10
C LYS A 175 -9.40 4.20 -15.74
N MET A 176 -9.01 3.12 -15.10
CA MET A 176 -7.85 2.33 -15.49
C MET A 176 -7.96 0.87 -15.05
N ALA A 177 -7.61 -0.05 -15.95
CA ALA A 177 -7.50 -1.48 -15.66
C ALA A 177 -6.03 -1.91 -15.72
N THR A 178 -5.50 -2.46 -14.64
CA THR A 178 -4.14 -3.03 -14.61
C THR A 178 -4.22 -4.54 -14.66
N VAL A 179 -3.83 -5.14 -15.79
CA VAL A 179 -3.67 -6.58 -15.91
C VAL A 179 -2.28 -6.98 -15.44
N SER A 180 -2.19 -7.99 -14.59
CA SER A 180 -0.92 -8.46 -14.03
C SER A 180 -0.86 -9.98 -13.97
N ARG A 181 0.38 -10.51 -14.06
CA ARG A 181 0.69 -11.92 -13.87
C ARG A 181 1.60 -12.09 -12.66
N ASP A 182 1.21 -12.99 -11.75
CA ASP A 182 2.04 -13.32 -10.59
C ASP A 182 3.09 -14.40 -10.91
N PRO A 183 4.08 -14.61 -10.01
CA PRO A 183 5.09 -15.66 -10.17
C PRO A 183 4.54 -17.10 -10.23
N CYS A 184 3.28 -17.30 -9.83
CA CYS A 184 2.59 -18.59 -9.92
C CYS A 184 1.96 -18.83 -11.30
N GLY A 185 2.04 -17.85 -12.20
CA GLY A 185 1.38 -17.88 -13.50
C GLY A 185 -0.11 -17.51 -13.45
N ARG A 186 -0.59 -16.94 -12.34
CA ARG A 186 -1.98 -16.50 -12.20
C ARG A 186 -2.13 -15.08 -12.69
N TYR A 187 -3.26 -14.79 -13.35
CA TYR A 187 -3.56 -13.48 -13.89
C TYR A 187 -4.62 -12.77 -13.05
N PHE A 188 -4.47 -11.46 -12.93
CA PHE A 188 -5.37 -10.60 -12.18
C PHE A 188 -5.62 -9.33 -12.96
N VAL A 189 -6.79 -8.74 -12.79
CA VAL A 189 -7.10 -7.38 -13.17
C VAL A 189 -7.34 -6.55 -11.91
N SER A 190 -6.84 -5.33 -11.88
CA SER A 190 -7.08 -4.37 -10.81
C SER A 190 -7.64 -3.09 -11.40
N PHE A 191 -8.76 -2.63 -10.87
CA PHE A 191 -9.40 -1.36 -11.23
C PHE A 191 -9.13 -0.33 -10.15
N ALA A 192 -8.84 0.89 -10.55
CA ALA A 192 -8.84 2.04 -9.67
C ALA A 192 -10.11 2.83 -9.94
N CYS A 193 -11.01 2.89 -8.97
CA CYS A 193 -12.30 3.58 -9.07
C CYS A 193 -12.33 4.74 -8.08
N GLU A 194 -12.88 5.85 -8.49
CA GLU A 194 -13.29 6.91 -7.56
C GLU A 194 -14.62 6.49 -6.92
N VAL A 195 -14.65 6.48 -5.60
CA VAL A 195 -15.82 6.05 -4.82
C VAL A 195 -16.15 7.14 -3.82
N GLU A 196 -17.40 7.50 -3.74
CA GLU A 196 -17.92 8.34 -2.69
C GLU A 196 -17.85 7.59 -1.36
N ILE A 197 -17.29 8.24 -0.36
CA ILE A 197 -17.17 7.68 0.97
C ILE A 197 -18.41 8.04 1.76
N GLN A 198 -19.07 7.01 2.26
CA GLN A 198 -20.14 7.15 3.26
C GLN A 198 -19.52 6.79 4.63
N PRO A 199 -19.32 7.78 5.52
CA PRO A 199 -18.85 7.53 6.86
C PRO A 199 -19.77 6.55 7.60
N LEU A 200 -19.18 5.65 8.37
CA LEU A 200 -19.97 4.81 9.26
C LEU A 200 -20.50 5.66 10.43
N PRO A 201 -21.65 5.29 11.01
CA PRO A 201 -22.18 5.93 12.21
C PRO A 201 -21.13 6.02 13.32
N LEU A 202 -21.16 7.10 14.10
CA LEU A 202 -20.26 7.30 15.22
C LEU A 202 -20.57 6.26 16.31
N THR A 203 -19.51 5.74 16.92
CA THR A 203 -19.56 4.76 18.01
C THR A 203 -19.30 5.40 19.38
N GLY A 204 -18.74 6.62 19.41
CA GLY A 204 -18.27 7.30 20.62
C GLY A 204 -17.00 6.68 21.21
N LYS A 205 -16.39 5.69 20.53
CA LYS A 205 -15.27 4.91 21.07
C LYS A 205 -13.93 5.35 20.49
N THR A 206 -12.93 5.43 21.38
CA THR A 206 -11.50 5.55 21.05
C THR A 206 -10.81 4.27 21.42
N VAL A 207 -10.01 3.69 20.53
CA VAL A 207 -9.24 2.46 20.75
C VAL A 207 -7.74 2.73 20.67
N GLY A 208 -6.99 2.22 21.65
CA GLY A 208 -5.52 2.20 21.61
C GLY A 208 -5.02 0.84 21.16
N LEU A 209 -4.01 0.81 20.28
CA LEU A 209 -3.46 -0.39 19.66
C LEU A 209 -1.95 -0.50 19.94
N ASP A 210 -1.54 -1.57 20.60
CA ASP A 210 -0.15 -2.00 20.69
C ASP A 210 0.13 -3.14 19.70
N LEU A 211 1.18 -3.01 18.87
CA LEU A 211 1.55 -3.99 17.84
C LEU A 211 2.74 -4.83 18.30
N GLY A 212 2.55 -6.14 18.37
CA GLY A 212 3.53 -7.07 18.88
C GLY A 212 3.88 -8.24 17.96
N ILE A 213 4.84 -9.07 18.40
CA ILE A 213 5.21 -10.32 17.73
C ILE A 213 4.50 -11.52 18.38
N LYS A 214 4.21 -11.48 19.68
CA LYS A 214 3.47 -12.53 20.41
C LYS A 214 2.02 -12.52 19.96
N ASP A 215 1.36 -11.40 20.10
CA ASP A 215 0.09 -11.04 19.53
C ASP A 215 0.36 -10.02 18.42
N VAL A 216 -0.36 -10.10 17.29
CA VAL A 216 -0.18 -9.13 16.20
C VAL A 216 -0.62 -7.75 16.65
N MET A 217 -1.63 -7.71 17.50
CA MET A 217 -2.20 -6.49 18.07
C MET A 217 -2.87 -6.83 19.41
N VAL A 218 -2.69 -5.92 20.38
CA VAL A 218 -3.52 -5.83 21.59
C VAL A 218 -4.25 -4.49 21.52
N SER A 219 -5.56 -4.52 21.65
CA SER A 219 -6.41 -3.32 21.65
C SER A 219 -7.02 -3.07 23.01
N TRP A 220 -7.24 -1.80 23.34
CA TRP A 220 -7.99 -1.36 24.51
C TRP A 220 -9.02 -0.31 24.11
N ASP A 221 -10.31 -0.57 24.34
CA ASP A 221 -11.41 0.32 23.97
C ASP A 221 -11.92 1.23 25.10
N GLY A 222 -11.36 1.08 26.28
CA GLY A 222 -11.80 1.75 27.52
C GLY A 222 -12.37 0.78 28.56
N GLU A 223 -12.85 -0.38 28.14
CA GLU A 223 -13.48 -1.38 28.97
C GLU A 223 -12.68 -2.67 29.01
N GLN A 224 -12.27 -3.19 27.86
CA GLN A 224 -11.61 -4.49 27.76
C GLN A 224 -10.38 -4.49 26.83
N ALA A 225 -9.43 -5.37 27.15
CA ALA A 225 -8.31 -5.67 26.30
C ALA A 225 -8.62 -6.86 25.39
N VAL A 226 -8.44 -6.69 24.08
CA VAL A 226 -8.61 -7.78 23.12
C VAL A 226 -7.27 -8.11 22.46
N LYS A 227 -6.83 -9.35 22.55
CA LYS A 227 -5.61 -9.88 21.92
C LYS A 227 -5.93 -10.62 20.64
N SER A 228 -5.32 -10.23 19.53
CA SER A 228 -5.61 -10.83 18.22
C SER A 228 -4.98 -12.21 18.00
N GLY A 229 -4.03 -12.60 18.87
CA GLY A 229 -3.16 -13.74 18.64
C GLY A 229 -2.21 -13.53 17.44
N ASN A 230 -1.31 -14.49 17.23
CA ASN A 230 -0.44 -14.51 16.05
C ASN A 230 -0.51 -15.86 15.34
N PRO A 231 -1.10 -15.94 14.13
CA PRO A 231 -1.23 -17.19 13.39
C PRO A 231 0.10 -17.80 12.92
N ARG A 232 1.19 -17.00 12.87
CA ARG A 232 2.55 -17.43 12.49
C ARG A 232 2.58 -18.18 11.15
N HIS A 233 1.96 -17.62 10.14
CA HIS A 233 1.72 -18.26 8.83
C HIS A 233 3.01 -18.73 8.14
N LEU A 234 4.07 -17.91 8.15
CA LEU A 234 5.37 -18.29 7.61
C LEU A 234 6.02 -19.37 8.45
N LYS A 235 6.04 -19.23 9.79
CA LYS A 235 6.69 -20.18 10.71
C LYS A 235 6.10 -21.58 10.52
N ARG A 236 4.78 -21.71 10.44
CA ARG A 236 4.09 -23.01 10.20
C ARG A 236 4.48 -23.68 8.89
N ARG A 237 4.78 -22.92 7.86
CA ARG A 237 5.15 -23.44 6.52
C ARG A 237 6.65 -23.46 6.26
N LEU A 238 7.47 -22.94 7.17
CA LEU A 238 8.90 -22.70 6.97
C LEU A 238 9.68 -23.99 6.62
N LYS A 239 9.42 -25.11 7.32
CA LYS A 239 10.08 -26.41 7.09
C LYS A 239 9.79 -26.89 5.66
N HIS A 240 8.54 -26.82 5.22
CA HIS A 240 8.14 -27.20 3.86
C HIS A 240 8.77 -26.28 2.81
N LEU A 241 8.72 -24.96 3.02
CA LEU A 241 9.31 -23.96 2.12
C LEU A 241 10.82 -24.19 1.95
N LYS A 242 11.58 -24.34 3.05
CA LYS A 242 13.02 -24.61 3.02
C LYS A 242 13.34 -25.88 2.22
N ARG A 243 12.57 -26.96 2.38
CA ARG A 243 12.73 -28.20 1.61
C ARG A 243 12.56 -27.98 0.10
N GLN A 244 11.50 -27.25 -0.29
CA GLN A 244 11.24 -26.95 -1.71
C GLN A 244 12.27 -26.00 -2.32
N GLN A 245 12.78 -25.04 -1.55
CA GLN A 245 13.86 -24.12 -1.97
C GLN A 245 15.19 -24.88 -2.15
N ARG A 246 15.57 -25.76 -1.22
CA ARG A 246 16.77 -26.61 -1.35
C ARG A 246 16.69 -27.49 -2.60
N ARG A 247 15.49 -28.06 -2.90
CA ARG A 247 15.28 -28.82 -4.12
C ARG A 247 15.47 -27.95 -5.36
N LEU A 248 14.93 -26.73 -5.35
CA LEU A 248 15.06 -25.77 -6.45
C LEU A 248 16.52 -25.36 -6.69
N SER A 249 17.31 -25.12 -5.64
CA SER A 249 18.71 -24.71 -5.76
C SER A 249 19.61 -25.77 -6.42
N ARG A 250 19.31 -27.05 -6.21
CA ARG A 250 20.05 -28.19 -6.77
C ARG A 250 19.73 -28.50 -8.23
N MET A 251 18.69 -27.88 -8.80
CA MET A 251 18.26 -28.13 -10.18
C MET A 251 19.02 -27.28 -11.18
N THR A 252 19.32 -27.81 -12.35
CA THR A 252 20.00 -27.13 -13.46
C THR A 252 19.23 -25.87 -13.87
N LYS A 253 19.95 -24.74 -13.92
CA LYS A 253 19.40 -23.45 -14.38
C LYS A 253 18.92 -23.59 -15.83
N GLY A 254 17.72 -23.02 -16.13
CA GLY A 254 17.11 -23.10 -17.46
C GLY A 254 16.26 -24.36 -17.71
N SER A 255 16.40 -25.44 -16.95
CA SER A 255 15.66 -26.67 -17.18
C SER A 255 14.14 -26.52 -16.93
N HIS A 256 13.35 -27.28 -17.69
CA HIS A 256 11.88 -27.32 -17.55
C HIS A 256 11.44 -27.82 -16.16
N ARG A 257 12.18 -28.79 -15.61
CA ARG A 257 11.95 -29.28 -14.24
C ARG A 257 12.18 -28.21 -13.20
N ARG A 258 13.23 -27.37 -13.34
CA ARG A 258 13.48 -26.24 -12.45
C ARG A 258 12.39 -25.18 -12.56
N HIS A 259 11.87 -24.91 -13.76
CA HIS A 259 10.74 -24.01 -13.94
C HIS A 259 9.49 -24.49 -13.17
N LYS A 260 9.12 -25.78 -13.32
CA LYS A 260 8.01 -26.38 -12.55
C LYS A 260 8.24 -26.26 -11.04
N GLN A 261 9.46 -26.50 -10.57
CA GLN A 261 9.79 -26.40 -9.15
C GLN A 261 9.72 -24.93 -8.65
N ARG A 262 10.17 -23.96 -9.45
CA ARG A 262 10.04 -22.53 -9.14
C ARG A 262 8.59 -22.12 -8.94
N VAL A 263 7.68 -22.60 -9.78
CA VAL A 263 6.25 -22.36 -9.63
C VAL A 263 5.70 -22.96 -8.33
N LYS A 264 6.16 -24.16 -7.93
CA LYS A 264 5.78 -24.77 -6.64
C LYS A 264 6.19 -23.89 -5.46
N VAL A 265 7.44 -23.41 -5.45
CA VAL A 265 7.94 -22.48 -4.41
C VAL A 265 7.12 -21.19 -4.40
N ALA A 266 6.86 -20.62 -5.58
CA ALA A 266 6.05 -19.41 -5.72
C ALA A 266 4.62 -19.61 -5.16
N ARG A 267 3.99 -20.76 -5.39
CA ARG A 267 2.66 -21.09 -4.83
C ARG A 267 2.66 -21.14 -3.30
N ILE A 268 3.72 -21.66 -2.68
CA ILE A 268 3.84 -21.67 -1.21
C ILE A 268 3.92 -20.24 -0.67
N HIS A 269 4.77 -19.39 -1.26
CA HIS A 269 4.85 -17.98 -0.88
C HIS A 269 3.53 -17.25 -1.08
N ALA A 270 2.85 -17.46 -2.22
CA ALA A 270 1.57 -16.84 -2.50
C ALA A 270 0.46 -17.28 -1.52
N HIS A 271 0.48 -18.54 -1.08
CA HIS A 271 -0.46 -19.04 -0.08
C HIS A 271 -0.21 -18.38 1.30
N ILE A 272 1.05 -18.32 1.74
CA ILE A 272 1.43 -17.64 2.99
C ILE A 272 1.01 -16.16 2.96
N ALA A 273 1.30 -15.47 1.86
CA ALA A 273 0.91 -14.07 1.68
C ALA A 273 -0.61 -13.87 1.68
N ALA A 274 -1.38 -14.77 1.06
CA ALA A 274 -2.84 -14.71 1.06
C ALA A 274 -3.44 -14.93 2.46
N MET A 275 -2.93 -15.91 3.22
CA MET A 275 -3.38 -16.16 4.58
C MET A 275 -3.09 -14.97 5.50
N ARG A 276 -1.89 -14.36 5.37
CA ARG A 276 -1.54 -13.14 6.11
C ARG A 276 -2.46 -11.98 5.75
N ALA A 277 -2.66 -11.75 4.46
CA ALA A 277 -3.53 -10.68 3.98
C ALA A 277 -4.98 -10.85 4.49
N ASP A 278 -5.54 -12.07 4.45
CA ASP A 278 -6.88 -12.36 4.97
C ASP A 278 -6.99 -12.04 6.47
N PHE A 279 -6.03 -12.53 7.26
CA PHE A 279 -5.98 -12.24 8.69
C PHE A 279 -5.91 -10.73 8.97
N LEU A 280 -4.97 -10.02 8.32
CA LEU A 280 -4.82 -8.58 8.50
C LEU A 280 -6.07 -7.81 8.06
N HIS A 281 -6.67 -8.19 6.93
CA HIS A 281 -7.89 -7.54 6.44
C HIS A 281 -9.06 -7.72 7.41
N LYS A 282 -9.25 -8.90 7.97
CA LYS A 282 -10.31 -9.18 8.96
C LYS A 282 -10.10 -8.37 10.24
N THR A 283 -8.88 -8.43 10.80
CA THR A 283 -8.53 -7.73 12.04
C THR A 283 -8.67 -6.21 11.88
N THR A 284 -8.06 -5.62 10.85
CA THR A 284 -8.10 -4.16 10.66
C THR A 284 -9.50 -3.66 10.29
N THR A 285 -10.33 -4.47 9.60
CA THR A 285 -11.73 -4.09 9.33
C THR A 285 -12.57 -4.11 10.59
N ALA A 286 -12.38 -5.10 11.47
CA ALA A 286 -13.08 -5.15 12.75
C ALA A 286 -12.76 -3.92 13.60
N ILE A 287 -11.48 -3.54 13.70
CA ILE A 287 -11.04 -2.36 14.46
C ILE A 287 -11.67 -1.08 13.91
N VAL A 288 -11.55 -0.84 12.60
CA VAL A 288 -12.06 0.39 11.98
C VAL A 288 -13.60 0.51 12.10
N LYS A 289 -14.30 -0.62 12.23
CA LYS A 289 -15.74 -0.62 12.46
C LYS A 289 -16.12 -0.41 13.92
N SER A 290 -15.24 -0.71 14.87
CA SER A 290 -15.55 -0.68 16.32
C SER A 290 -15.28 0.66 17.00
N ALA A 291 -14.53 1.57 16.37
CA ALA A 291 -14.13 2.84 16.99
C ALA A 291 -14.08 3.99 15.99
N ASP A 292 -14.27 5.21 16.49
CA ASP A 292 -14.19 6.44 15.69
C ASP A 292 -12.75 6.96 15.63
N VAL A 293 -12.01 6.81 16.73
CA VAL A 293 -10.61 7.20 16.85
C VAL A 293 -9.75 5.97 17.13
N ILE A 294 -8.70 5.81 16.32
CA ILE A 294 -7.79 4.66 16.39
C ILE A 294 -6.38 5.18 16.65
N ALA A 295 -5.86 4.94 17.84
CA ALA A 295 -4.52 5.33 18.23
C ALA A 295 -3.52 4.17 18.06
N LEU A 296 -2.35 4.45 17.48
CA LEU A 296 -1.27 3.46 17.29
C LEU A 296 0.11 4.12 17.35
N GLU A 297 1.13 3.34 17.68
CA GLU A 297 2.51 3.83 17.75
C GLU A 297 3.14 4.06 16.36
N ASP A 298 4.08 5.01 16.27
CA ASP A 298 4.95 5.21 15.11
C ASP A 298 6.10 4.21 15.10
N LEU A 299 5.83 2.95 14.76
CA LEU A 299 6.85 1.92 14.71
C LEU A 299 7.79 2.08 13.50
N ASN A 300 9.10 2.15 13.74
CA ASN A 300 10.11 2.07 12.69
C ASN A 300 10.31 0.64 12.19
N VAL A 301 9.30 0.11 11.47
CA VAL A 301 9.33 -1.27 10.95
C VAL A 301 10.54 -1.50 10.04
N ALA A 302 10.95 -0.51 9.26
CA ALA A 302 12.11 -0.59 8.38
C ALA A 302 13.44 -0.77 9.17
N GLY A 303 13.55 -0.13 10.33
CA GLY A 303 14.66 -0.34 11.26
C GLY A 303 14.59 -1.70 11.95
N MET A 304 13.39 -2.09 12.39
CA MET A 304 13.19 -3.37 13.09
C MET A 304 13.55 -4.60 12.24
N VAL A 305 13.28 -4.59 10.93
CA VAL A 305 13.64 -5.71 10.04
C VAL A 305 15.14 -5.80 9.74
N LYS A 306 15.96 -4.82 10.14
CA LYS A 306 17.43 -4.93 10.07
C LYS A 306 17.98 -5.90 11.13
N ASN A 307 17.26 -6.10 12.21
CA ASN A 307 17.60 -7.12 13.21
C ASN A 307 17.33 -8.51 12.64
N HIS A 308 18.40 -9.24 12.27
CA HIS A 308 18.31 -10.55 11.60
C HIS A 308 17.61 -11.62 12.45
N CYS A 309 17.65 -11.51 13.80
CA CYS A 309 16.97 -12.44 14.71
C CYS A 309 15.45 -12.28 14.66
N LEU A 310 14.95 -11.07 14.50
CA LEU A 310 13.52 -10.73 14.55
C LEU A 310 12.89 -10.48 13.16
N ALA A 311 13.70 -10.19 12.14
CA ALA A 311 13.24 -9.82 10.80
C ALA A 311 12.19 -10.79 10.23
N GLY A 312 12.41 -12.09 10.41
CA GLY A 312 11.47 -13.12 9.94
C GLY A 312 10.12 -13.08 10.66
N ALA A 313 10.11 -12.83 11.97
CA ALA A 313 8.90 -12.73 12.77
C ALA A 313 8.14 -11.43 12.48
N ILE A 314 8.84 -10.31 12.39
CA ILE A 314 8.27 -8.99 12.04
C ILE A 314 7.65 -9.03 10.64
N ALA A 315 8.35 -9.63 9.66
CA ALA A 315 7.82 -9.82 8.30
C ALA A 315 6.62 -10.78 8.26
N ASP A 316 6.56 -11.78 9.17
CA ASP A 316 5.41 -12.69 9.25
C ASP A 316 4.18 -12.01 9.85
N VAL A 317 4.36 -11.15 10.85
CA VAL A 317 3.29 -10.30 11.42
C VAL A 317 2.76 -9.30 10.39
N GLY A 318 3.65 -8.63 9.66
CA GLY A 318 3.28 -7.64 8.65
C GLY A 318 2.85 -6.29 9.24
N MET A 319 3.51 -5.82 10.30
CA MET A 319 3.17 -4.57 11.03
C MET A 319 2.99 -3.35 10.10
N GLY A 320 3.89 -3.17 9.11
CA GLY A 320 3.75 -2.06 8.16
C GLY A 320 2.50 -2.16 7.28
N GLU A 321 2.09 -3.36 6.89
CA GLU A 321 0.85 -3.59 6.15
C GLU A 321 -0.38 -3.41 7.03
N PHE A 322 -0.30 -3.79 8.31
CA PHE A 322 -1.34 -3.55 9.30
C PHE A 322 -1.63 -2.03 9.41
N ARG A 323 -0.59 -1.22 9.69
CA ARG A 323 -0.70 0.24 9.77
C ARG A 323 -1.30 0.83 8.48
N ARG A 324 -0.74 0.46 7.33
CA ARG A 324 -1.24 0.91 6.04
C ARG A 324 -2.73 0.56 5.83
N GLN A 325 -3.17 -0.62 6.31
CA GLN A 325 -4.57 -1.02 6.22
C GLN A 325 -5.48 -0.23 7.16
N ILE A 326 -5.04 0.08 8.36
CA ILE A 326 -5.78 0.96 9.29
C ILE A 326 -5.94 2.35 8.65
N GLU A 327 -4.87 2.97 8.17
CA GLU A 327 -4.87 4.32 7.60
C GLU A 327 -5.87 4.45 6.44
N TYR A 328 -5.78 3.61 5.40
CA TYR A 328 -6.69 3.74 4.26
C TYR A 328 -8.12 3.31 4.56
N LYS A 329 -8.33 2.32 5.45
CA LYS A 329 -9.67 1.92 5.84
C LYS A 329 -10.34 2.97 6.72
N ALA A 330 -9.60 3.57 7.64
CA ALA A 330 -10.09 4.70 8.41
C ALA A 330 -10.58 5.82 7.48
N ALA A 331 -9.77 6.17 6.47
CA ALA A 331 -10.17 7.15 5.45
C ALA A 331 -11.42 6.70 4.64
N TRP A 332 -11.61 5.40 4.39
CA TRP A 332 -12.80 4.88 3.70
C TRP A 332 -14.06 4.84 4.56
N TYR A 333 -13.91 4.82 5.87
CA TYR A 333 -15.04 4.69 6.80
C TYR A 333 -15.27 5.94 7.64
N GLY A 334 -14.56 7.05 7.32
CA GLY A 334 -14.70 8.32 8.05
C GLY A 334 -14.20 8.21 9.50
N ARG A 335 -13.11 7.47 9.74
CA ARG A 335 -12.48 7.30 11.05
C ARG A 335 -11.20 8.10 11.15
N THR A 336 -10.84 8.50 12.36
CA THR A 336 -9.60 9.23 12.67
C THR A 336 -8.51 8.27 13.11
N VAL A 337 -7.29 8.46 12.58
CA VAL A 337 -6.10 7.72 13.03
C VAL A 337 -5.17 8.69 13.72
N VAL A 338 -4.84 8.39 14.98
CA VAL A 338 -3.89 9.16 15.79
C VAL A 338 -2.60 8.34 15.92
N VAL A 339 -1.48 8.94 15.55
CA VAL A 339 -0.16 8.29 15.65
C VAL A 339 0.55 8.86 16.87
N VAL A 340 0.79 7.99 17.83
CA VAL A 340 1.49 8.34 19.08
C VAL A 340 2.98 8.44 18.81
N ASP A 341 3.65 9.41 19.44
CA ASP A 341 5.09 9.61 19.27
C ASP A 341 5.88 8.33 19.54
N ARG A 342 6.91 8.11 18.73
CA ARG A 342 7.76 6.90 18.76
C ARG A 342 8.46 6.69 20.10
N TRP A 343 8.76 7.76 20.78
CA TRP A 343 9.52 7.75 22.04
C TRP A 343 8.63 7.72 23.26
N PHE A 344 7.31 7.78 23.06
CA PHE A 344 6.35 7.63 24.16
C PHE A 344 6.50 6.25 24.82
N PRO A 345 6.82 6.20 26.14
CA PRO A 345 7.15 4.95 26.84
C PRO A 345 5.88 4.16 27.22
N SER A 346 5.02 3.85 26.26
CA SER A 346 3.71 3.23 26.44
C SER A 346 3.73 1.98 27.34
N SER A 347 4.71 1.09 27.13
CA SER A 347 4.83 -0.15 27.88
C SER A 347 5.52 -0.01 29.24
N LYS A 348 6.20 1.12 29.50
CA LYS A 348 6.96 1.38 30.75
C LYS A 348 6.23 2.30 31.72
N THR A 349 5.18 2.97 31.30
CA THR A 349 4.37 3.85 32.13
C THR A 349 3.19 3.07 32.69
N CYS A 350 2.95 3.16 34.00
CA CYS A 350 1.77 2.56 34.61
C CYS A 350 0.50 3.26 34.13
N SER A 351 -0.42 2.52 33.54
CA SER A 351 -1.69 3.08 33.04
C SER A 351 -2.66 3.51 34.14
N SER A 352 -2.38 3.18 35.41
CA SER A 352 -3.23 3.50 36.54
C SER A 352 -2.77 4.72 37.31
N CYS A 353 -1.45 4.86 37.56
CA CYS A 353 -0.93 5.99 38.35
C CYS A 353 0.07 6.87 37.61
N GLY A 354 0.46 6.54 36.36
CA GLY A 354 1.42 7.32 35.57
C GLY A 354 2.90 7.07 35.92
N ALA A 355 3.22 6.25 36.92
CA ALA A 355 4.59 5.99 37.32
C ALA A 355 5.42 5.38 36.19
N TYR A 356 6.65 5.86 36.00
CA TYR A 356 7.54 5.42 34.93
C TYR A 356 8.58 4.42 35.44
N GLN A 357 8.70 3.28 34.75
CA GLN A 357 9.68 2.24 34.99
C GLN A 357 10.88 2.39 34.05
N SER A 358 12.03 2.83 34.57
CA SER A 358 13.25 3.03 33.79
C SER A 358 13.79 1.73 33.19
N LYS A 359 13.77 0.63 33.96
CA LYS A 359 14.29 -0.68 33.56
C LYS A 359 13.14 -1.71 33.44
N MET A 360 12.76 -2.06 32.21
CA MET A 360 11.80 -3.12 31.94
C MET A 360 12.29 -3.98 30.76
N PRO A 361 12.95 -5.13 31.03
CA PRO A 361 13.41 -6.02 29.95
C PRO A 361 12.26 -6.49 29.04
N LEU A 362 12.56 -6.77 27.78
CA LEU A 362 11.56 -7.25 26.82
C LEU A 362 10.97 -8.62 27.16
N SER A 363 11.64 -9.40 28.01
CA SER A 363 11.16 -10.70 28.51
C SER A 363 10.03 -10.57 29.52
N VAL A 364 9.95 -9.45 30.24
CA VAL A 364 8.90 -9.20 31.25
C VAL A 364 7.58 -8.95 30.53
N ARG A 365 6.58 -9.79 30.82
CA ARG A 365 5.23 -9.69 30.21
C ARG A 365 4.18 -9.22 31.20
N ASP A 366 4.35 -9.65 32.47
CA ASP A 366 3.50 -9.21 33.57
C ASP A 366 4.39 -8.52 34.60
N TRP A 367 3.92 -7.40 35.12
CA TRP A 367 4.65 -6.63 36.13
C TRP A 367 3.70 -5.96 37.13
N THR A 368 4.17 -5.71 38.30
CA THR A 368 3.43 -4.98 39.34
C THR A 368 4.04 -3.60 39.47
N CYS A 369 3.23 -2.58 39.46
CA CYS A 369 3.70 -1.21 39.67
C CYS A 369 4.19 -1.04 41.11
N PRO A 370 5.43 -0.57 41.36
CA PRO A 370 5.94 -0.39 42.70
C PRO A 370 5.21 0.73 43.45
N ASP A 371 4.66 1.72 42.75
CA ASP A 371 4.06 2.91 43.37
C ASP A 371 2.60 2.67 43.78
N CYS A 372 1.79 2.01 42.91
CA CYS A 372 0.37 1.79 43.19
C CYS A 372 -0.02 0.30 43.42
N GLY A 373 0.93 -0.64 43.34
CA GLY A 373 0.69 -2.06 43.56
C GLY A 373 -0.14 -2.79 42.51
N ILE A 374 -0.59 -2.11 41.45
CA ILE A 374 -1.45 -2.71 40.41
C ILE A 374 -0.62 -3.60 39.48
N ARG A 375 -1.10 -4.82 39.25
CA ARG A 375 -0.51 -5.77 38.30
C ARG A 375 -0.99 -5.48 36.88
N HIS A 376 -0.05 -5.44 35.96
CA HIS A 376 -0.30 -5.16 34.55
C HIS A 376 0.19 -6.31 33.65
N ASP A 377 -0.62 -6.68 32.64
CA ASP A 377 -0.09 -7.26 31.41
C ASP A 377 0.55 -6.14 30.59
N ARG A 378 1.79 -6.31 30.20
CA ARG A 378 2.60 -5.26 29.55
C ARG A 378 1.97 -4.72 28.27
N ASP A 379 1.47 -5.62 27.40
CA ASP A 379 0.95 -5.26 26.10
C ASP A 379 -0.44 -4.60 26.26
N ALA A 380 -1.27 -5.06 27.22
CA ALA A 380 -2.53 -4.40 27.57
C ALA A 380 -2.30 -3.02 28.22
N ASN A 381 -1.29 -2.89 29.10
CA ASN A 381 -0.91 -1.60 29.69
C ASN A 381 -0.47 -0.60 28.62
N ALA A 382 0.32 -1.04 27.61
CA ALA A 382 0.71 -0.21 26.48
C ALA A 382 -0.51 0.28 25.68
N ALA A 383 -1.45 -0.62 25.35
CA ALA A 383 -2.67 -0.24 24.64
C ALA A 383 -3.53 0.76 25.41
N LYS A 384 -3.61 0.67 26.75
CA LYS A 384 -4.27 1.65 27.62
C LYS A 384 -3.61 3.03 27.52
N ASN A 385 -2.28 3.08 27.66
CA ASN A 385 -1.51 4.31 27.59
C ASN A 385 -1.61 4.99 26.20
N ILE A 386 -1.57 4.21 25.13
CA ILE A 386 -1.75 4.70 23.75
C ILE A 386 -3.13 5.33 23.58
N ARG A 387 -4.19 4.71 24.11
CA ARG A 387 -5.53 5.27 24.11
C ARG A 387 -5.61 6.56 24.93
N MET A 388 -5.08 6.56 26.15
CA MET A 388 -5.07 7.74 27.03
C MET A 388 -4.34 8.93 26.38
N TRP A 389 -3.22 8.69 25.72
CA TRP A 389 -2.50 9.72 24.98
C TRP A 389 -3.37 10.38 23.88
N ALA A 390 -4.13 9.58 23.14
CA ALA A 390 -5.04 10.10 22.10
C ALA A 390 -6.19 10.91 22.69
N THR A 391 -6.82 10.42 23.76
CA THR A 391 -7.94 11.13 24.43
C THR A 391 -7.50 12.41 25.13
N ALA A 392 -6.28 12.45 25.71
CA ALA A 392 -5.70 13.67 26.28
C ALA A 392 -5.44 14.74 25.22
N GLY A 393 -4.99 14.33 24.03
CA GLY A 393 -4.85 15.22 22.87
C GLY A 393 -6.19 15.82 22.41
N GLU A 394 -7.25 15.04 22.40
CA GLU A 394 -8.61 15.52 22.10
C GLU A 394 -9.12 16.57 23.12
N ALA A 395 -8.86 16.35 24.42
CA ALA A 395 -9.21 17.30 25.46
C ALA A 395 -8.41 18.62 25.36
N GLY A 396 -7.15 18.56 24.89
CA GLY A 396 -6.32 19.74 24.63
C GLY A 396 -6.80 20.57 23.44
N ILE A 397 -7.31 19.91 22.38
CA ILE A 397 -7.90 20.57 21.22
C ILE A 397 -9.21 21.28 21.59
N ALA A 398 -10.04 20.65 22.41
CA ALA A 398 -11.28 21.25 22.92
C ALA A 398 -11.04 22.49 23.82
N ARG A 399 -9.85 22.63 24.41
CA ARG A 399 -9.44 23.79 25.26
C ARG A 399 -8.62 24.83 24.51
N GLY A 400 -8.62 24.87 23.17
CA GLY A 400 -8.02 25.93 22.38
C GLY A 400 -6.49 25.91 22.23
N GLY A 401 -5.85 24.77 22.50
CA GLY A 401 -4.39 24.56 22.36
C GLY A 401 -3.98 23.93 21.05
N SER A 402 -3.43 24.74 20.17
CA SER A 402 -2.53 24.41 19.04
C SER A 402 -3.12 23.86 17.75
N LYS A 403 -3.14 24.74 16.73
CA LYS A 403 -3.55 24.49 15.33
C LYS A 403 -2.65 23.54 14.53
N ASN A 404 -1.64 22.91 15.11
CA ASN A 404 -0.61 22.15 14.36
C ASN A 404 -0.87 20.65 14.20
N LEU A 405 -1.92 20.07 14.79
CA LEU A 405 -2.21 18.62 14.66
C LEU A 405 -3.14 18.29 13.47
N LEU A 406 -3.92 19.25 12.99
CA LEU A 406 -4.84 19.04 11.86
C LEU A 406 -4.21 19.24 10.47
N SER A 407 -3.10 19.97 10.37
CA SER A 407 -2.46 20.27 9.08
C SER A 407 -1.77 19.04 8.44
N HIS A 408 -1.39 18.01 9.21
CA HIS A 408 -0.77 16.79 8.67
C HIS A 408 -1.77 15.73 8.17
N VAL A 409 -3.04 15.84 8.50
CA VAL A 409 -4.08 14.88 8.11
C VAL A 409 -4.77 15.27 6.79
N LEU A 410 -4.70 16.55 6.41
CA LEU A 410 -5.39 17.09 5.24
C LEU A 410 -4.51 17.40 4.03
N SER A 411 -3.21 17.10 4.07
CA SER A 411 -2.37 17.18 2.86
C SER A 411 -2.68 16.02 1.93
N THR A 412 -3.71 16.20 1.11
CA THR A 412 -4.01 15.36 -0.05
C THR A 412 -2.87 15.47 -1.07
N PRO A 413 -2.35 14.36 -1.61
CA PRO A 413 -1.56 14.41 -2.83
C PRO A 413 -2.52 14.46 -4.01
N GLY A 414 -2.87 15.65 -4.49
CA GLY A 414 -3.76 15.76 -5.62
C GLY A 414 -4.17 17.17 -6.01
N GLU A 415 -3.23 18.11 -6.15
CA GLU A 415 -3.42 19.27 -7.04
C GLU A 415 -2.16 19.45 -7.86
N THR A 416 -2.25 19.11 -9.13
CA THR A 416 -1.28 19.45 -10.15
C THR A 416 -1.49 20.92 -10.55
N ARG A 417 -0.77 21.82 -9.92
CA ARG A 417 -0.47 23.12 -10.51
C ARG A 417 0.70 22.94 -11.46
N THR A 418 0.48 23.11 -12.71
CA THR A 418 1.50 23.31 -13.75
C THR A 418 2.13 24.67 -13.55
N GLU A 419 3.21 24.75 -12.80
CA GLU A 419 4.14 25.87 -12.85
C GLU A 419 5.42 25.39 -13.52
N GLU A 420 5.72 25.95 -14.67
CA GLU A 420 7.02 25.83 -15.33
C GLU A 420 8.07 26.48 -14.44
N MET A 421 9.04 25.67 -13.99
CA MET A 421 10.17 26.17 -13.21
C MET A 421 11.46 26.09 -14.01
N PRO A 422 12.32 27.12 -13.95
CA PRO A 422 13.63 27.16 -14.62
C PRO A 422 14.58 26.12 -14.05
N ILE A 423 15.31 25.47 -14.96
CA ILE A 423 16.33 24.46 -14.63
C ILE A 423 17.59 25.16 -14.19
N GLU A 424 17.88 25.19 -12.90
CA GLU A 424 19.22 25.58 -12.41
C GLU A 424 20.27 24.52 -12.67
N ARG A 425 21.36 24.94 -13.28
CA ARG A 425 22.54 24.14 -13.64
C ARG A 425 23.32 23.78 -12.37
N GLY A 426 23.70 22.51 -12.25
CA GLY A 426 24.76 22.08 -11.36
C GLY A 426 24.50 20.75 -10.66
N TRP A 427 24.78 19.65 -11.37
CA TRP A 427 25.01 18.37 -10.70
C TRP A 427 26.05 17.54 -11.43
N THR A 428 27.26 17.47 -10.85
CA THR A 428 28.29 16.51 -11.28
C THR A 428 28.01 15.16 -10.62
N ALA A 429 27.81 14.14 -11.44
CA ALA A 429 27.67 12.77 -10.99
C ALA A 429 29.01 12.26 -10.42
N ARG A 430 29.07 11.98 -9.12
CA ARG A 430 30.13 11.14 -8.56
C ARG A 430 29.85 9.69 -8.97
N LYS A 431 30.81 9.09 -9.68
CA LYS A 431 30.86 7.65 -9.92
C LYS A 431 30.89 6.94 -8.57
N ALA A 432 29.98 5.99 -8.36
CA ALA A 432 30.10 5.00 -7.31
C ALA A 432 30.79 3.78 -7.93
N GLU A 433 31.97 3.47 -7.41
CA GLU A 433 32.63 2.19 -7.56
C GLU A 433 31.85 1.06 -6.89
#